data_2af07b5ace17b14697d606b2d5acc717
#
_entry.id   2af07b5ace17b14697d606b2d5acc717
#
_cell.length_a   1.000
_cell.length_b   1.000
_cell.length_c   1.000
_cell.angle_alpha   90.00
_cell.angle_beta   90.00
_cell.angle_gamma   90.00
#
_symmetry.space_group_name_H-M   'P 1'
#
loop_
_entity.id
_entity.type
_entity.pdbx_description
1 polymer ?
#
loop_
_entity_poly.entity_id
_entity_poly.type
_entity_poly.pdbx_seq_one_letter_code
_entity_poly.pdbx_strand_id
1 'polypeptide(L)'
;LVLSIGSRLSIRQVGYNYKTWARAAFVIVNDIDCEELKKPSVHVDMAVHADAGDLLERLDGELDAIFAEEGEKLPESISRPGLKQLFEGGEGLPGMNWSETCRMWKETYPVVQPKHWASGEMEPANVYAAIEAISSRLKENQITVVGNGSACVVGGHGYVIKKGQRFITNSAVAAMGYDLPAAIGAWTASRENRFYSQGTDRGGEDLVLVTGDGSIQMNLQELQTIIHHKMGIKIFLINNGGYHSIRQTQKNFFGEPLIGIGVDSGDLSFPDMEKLAAAYGYPYVKAEHNRELAEAVEKTLNTEGPVICEIFVSMDQNFEPKSSAKRLPDGTLVSPPLEDMAPFLSDEEMDRNMIIPRIR
;
A
#
# COMPACT_ATOMS: atom_id res chain seq x y z
N LEU A 1 -16.61 -7.76 -14.84
CA LEU A 1 -17.08 -6.46 -14.38
C LEU A 1 -16.02 -5.83 -13.48
N VAL A 2 -15.72 -4.55 -13.69
CA VAL A 2 -14.95 -3.71 -12.75
C VAL A 2 -15.83 -2.53 -12.36
N LEU A 3 -15.99 -2.30 -11.06
CA LEU A 3 -16.65 -1.12 -10.50
C LEU A 3 -15.63 -0.31 -9.72
N SER A 4 -15.31 0.88 -10.20
CA SER A 4 -14.43 1.85 -9.56
C SER A 4 -15.24 2.98 -8.95
N ILE A 5 -15.13 3.20 -7.65
CA ILE A 5 -15.88 4.22 -6.91
C ILE A 5 -14.89 5.19 -6.27
N GLY A 6 -14.86 6.45 -6.75
CA GLY A 6 -14.06 7.54 -6.19
C GLY A 6 -12.54 7.28 -6.16
N SER A 7 -12.03 6.35 -6.98
CA SER A 7 -10.64 5.90 -6.87
C SER A 7 -9.66 6.60 -7.81
N ARG A 8 -10.15 7.43 -8.73
CA ARG A 8 -9.37 8.17 -9.71
C ARG A 8 -8.61 7.31 -10.74
N LEU A 9 -8.38 6.04 -10.50
CA LEU A 9 -7.62 5.11 -11.36
C LEU A 9 -6.30 5.72 -11.86
N SER A 10 -5.44 6.05 -10.90
CA SER A 10 -4.11 6.60 -11.18
C SER A 10 -3.18 5.53 -11.77
N ILE A 11 -2.02 5.97 -12.32
CA ILE A 11 -1.01 5.08 -12.87
C ILE A 11 -0.54 3.99 -11.91
N ARG A 12 -0.60 4.24 -10.59
CA ARG A 12 -0.26 3.23 -9.57
C ARG A 12 -1.29 2.09 -9.48
N GLN A 13 -2.52 2.34 -9.93
CA GLN A 13 -3.61 1.36 -9.92
C GLN A 13 -3.73 0.63 -11.27
N VAL A 14 -3.50 1.34 -12.37
CA VAL A 14 -3.70 0.80 -13.72
C VAL A 14 -2.41 0.41 -14.45
N GLY A 15 -1.25 0.73 -13.87
CA GLY A 15 0.08 0.45 -14.44
C GLY A 15 0.45 1.38 -15.59
N TYR A 16 1.70 1.22 -16.08
CA TYR A 16 2.22 2.03 -17.20
C TYR A 16 1.59 1.65 -18.53
N ASN A 17 1.24 0.38 -18.73
CA ASN A 17 0.48 -0.08 -19.89
C ASN A 17 -1.02 -0.02 -19.64
N TYR A 18 -1.50 1.16 -19.26
CA TYR A 18 -2.89 1.41 -18.85
C TYR A 18 -3.94 1.04 -19.90
N LYS A 19 -3.58 0.99 -21.18
CA LYS A 19 -4.49 0.58 -22.27
C LYS A 19 -4.89 -0.89 -22.19
N THR A 20 -4.13 -1.71 -21.48
CA THR A 20 -4.41 -3.14 -21.31
C THR A 20 -5.17 -3.44 -20.01
N TRP A 21 -5.32 -2.43 -19.14
CA TRP A 21 -6.03 -2.57 -17.89
C TRP A 21 -7.51 -2.90 -18.11
N ALA A 22 -8.01 -3.87 -17.37
CA ALA A 22 -9.39 -4.34 -17.40
C ALA A 22 -9.94 -4.66 -18.82
N ARG A 23 -9.07 -5.01 -19.78
CA ARG A 23 -9.35 -5.14 -21.22
C ARG A 23 -10.47 -6.11 -21.58
N ALA A 24 -10.80 -7.05 -20.71
CA ALA A 24 -11.88 -8.03 -20.90
C ALA A 24 -13.09 -7.79 -19.98
N ALA A 25 -13.09 -6.70 -19.22
CA ALA A 25 -14.18 -6.37 -18.30
C ALA A 25 -15.07 -5.25 -18.84
N PHE A 26 -16.33 -5.28 -18.45
CA PHE A 26 -17.20 -4.10 -18.51
C PHE A 26 -16.80 -3.17 -17.35
N VAL A 27 -16.48 -1.92 -17.63
CA VAL A 27 -15.88 -0.99 -16.67
C VAL A 27 -16.88 0.12 -16.32
N ILE A 28 -17.28 0.14 -15.05
CA ILE A 28 -18.10 1.21 -14.47
C ILE A 28 -17.19 2.09 -13.61
N VAL A 29 -17.18 3.39 -13.88
CA VAL A 29 -16.41 4.35 -13.11
C VAL A 29 -17.32 5.41 -12.53
N ASN A 30 -17.29 5.54 -11.21
CA ASN A 30 -17.90 6.65 -10.49
C ASN A 30 -16.81 7.61 -10.02
N ASP A 31 -17.02 8.88 -10.26
CA ASP A 31 -16.21 9.97 -9.70
C ASP A 31 -17.07 11.23 -9.57
N ILE A 32 -16.74 12.09 -8.60
CA ILE A 32 -17.37 13.40 -8.42
C ILE A 32 -16.80 14.42 -9.40
N ASP A 33 -15.59 14.17 -9.93
CA ASP A 33 -14.96 14.99 -10.96
C ASP A 33 -15.28 14.42 -12.35
N CYS A 34 -16.07 15.17 -13.12
CA CYS A 34 -16.43 14.77 -14.47
C CYS A 34 -15.23 14.69 -15.44
N GLU A 35 -14.13 15.34 -15.17
CA GLU A 35 -12.91 15.26 -16.01
C GLU A 35 -12.18 13.93 -15.79
N GLU A 36 -12.23 13.36 -14.58
CA GLU A 36 -11.72 12.01 -14.32
C GLU A 36 -12.48 10.95 -15.12
N LEU A 37 -13.77 11.15 -15.34
CA LEU A 37 -14.61 10.24 -16.15
C LEU A 37 -14.32 10.30 -17.66
N LYS A 38 -13.68 11.38 -18.14
CA LYS A 38 -13.40 11.63 -19.57
C LYS A 38 -11.94 11.37 -19.94
N LYS A 39 -11.08 11.07 -18.98
CA LYS A 39 -9.66 10.91 -19.27
C LYS A 39 -9.39 9.77 -20.24
N PRO A 40 -8.44 9.94 -21.20
CA PRO A 40 -8.24 8.97 -22.28
C PRO A 40 -7.38 7.75 -21.85
N SER A 41 -6.89 7.73 -20.60
CA SER A 41 -5.98 6.69 -20.13
C SER A 41 -6.67 5.36 -19.80
N VAL A 42 -7.96 5.39 -19.47
CA VAL A 42 -8.73 4.20 -19.09
C VAL A 42 -10.00 4.18 -19.92
N HIS A 43 -10.39 3.02 -20.48
CA HIS A 43 -11.67 2.92 -21.11
C HIS A 43 -12.78 2.83 -20.04
N VAL A 44 -13.90 3.45 -20.31
CA VAL A 44 -15.07 3.49 -19.43
C VAL A 44 -16.30 3.12 -20.24
N ASP A 45 -16.94 2.01 -19.90
CA ASP A 45 -18.18 1.59 -20.54
C ASP A 45 -19.40 2.33 -19.97
N MET A 46 -19.36 2.60 -18.65
CA MET A 46 -20.42 3.34 -17.95
C MET A 46 -19.81 4.34 -16.97
N ALA A 47 -20.04 5.63 -17.23
CA ALA A 47 -19.62 6.71 -16.35
C ALA A 47 -20.76 7.12 -15.42
N VAL A 48 -20.49 7.21 -14.13
CA VAL A 48 -21.44 7.65 -13.09
C VAL A 48 -20.89 8.89 -12.40
N HIS A 49 -21.39 10.06 -12.78
CA HIS A 49 -21.02 11.34 -12.17
C HIS A 49 -21.88 11.57 -10.92
N ALA A 50 -21.38 11.18 -9.78
CA ALA A 50 -22.07 11.29 -8.50
C ALA A 50 -21.09 11.25 -7.33
N ASP A 51 -21.51 11.73 -6.18
CA ASP A 51 -20.82 11.47 -4.92
C ASP A 51 -20.74 9.96 -4.64
N ALA A 52 -19.62 9.49 -4.11
CA ALA A 52 -19.41 8.07 -3.86
C ALA A 52 -20.33 7.52 -2.75
N GLY A 53 -20.65 8.34 -1.74
CA GLY A 53 -21.59 8.00 -0.69
C GLY A 53 -23.00 7.82 -1.23
N ASP A 54 -23.47 8.76 -2.04
CA ASP A 54 -24.80 8.71 -2.69
C ASP A 54 -24.93 7.46 -3.58
N LEU A 55 -23.87 7.11 -4.33
CA LEU A 55 -23.86 5.90 -5.14
C LEU A 55 -23.94 4.64 -4.26
N LEU A 56 -23.15 4.57 -3.20
CA LEU A 56 -23.14 3.41 -2.30
C LEU A 56 -24.47 3.23 -1.60
N GLU A 57 -25.09 4.29 -1.07
CA GLU A 57 -26.42 4.23 -0.45
C GLU A 57 -27.50 3.73 -1.40
N ARG A 58 -27.46 4.18 -2.66
CA ARG A 58 -28.41 3.72 -3.69
C ARG A 58 -28.18 2.26 -4.07
N LEU A 59 -26.91 1.84 -4.24
CA LEU A 59 -26.59 0.45 -4.55
C LEU A 59 -27.02 -0.48 -3.42
N ASP A 60 -26.79 -0.09 -2.17
CA ASP A 60 -27.18 -0.87 -0.99
C ASP A 60 -28.71 -1.01 -0.93
N GLY A 61 -29.44 0.10 -1.10
CA GLY A 61 -30.91 0.10 -1.12
C GLY A 61 -31.51 -0.73 -2.26
N GLU A 62 -30.94 -0.69 -3.46
CA GLU A 62 -31.40 -1.51 -4.60
C GLU A 62 -31.10 -3.00 -4.38
N LEU A 63 -29.94 -3.34 -3.80
CA LEU A 63 -29.59 -4.70 -3.43
C LEU A 63 -30.53 -5.24 -2.36
N ASP A 64 -30.81 -4.46 -1.31
CA ASP A 64 -31.73 -4.83 -0.25
C ASP A 64 -33.15 -5.07 -0.79
N ALA A 65 -33.63 -4.22 -1.73
CA ALA A 65 -34.91 -4.38 -2.38
C ALA A 65 -34.96 -5.70 -3.19
N ILE A 66 -33.93 -5.99 -3.98
CA ILE A 66 -33.79 -7.22 -4.76
C ILE A 66 -33.83 -8.46 -3.84
N PHE A 67 -33.09 -8.44 -2.72
CA PHE A 67 -33.05 -9.56 -1.79
C PHE A 67 -34.35 -9.70 -0.98
N ALA A 68 -35.04 -8.60 -0.68
CA ALA A 68 -36.31 -8.64 0.05
C ALA A 68 -37.49 -9.19 -0.80
N GLU A 69 -37.51 -8.88 -2.12
CA GLU A 69 -38.57 -9.35 -3.01
C GLU A 69 -38.53 -10.85 -3.31
N GLU A 70 -37.37 -11.50 -3.16
CA GLU A 70 -37.14 -12.84 -3.69
C GLU A 70 -36.65 -13.90 -2.68
N GLY A 71 -36.43 -13.53 -1.41
CA GLY A 71 -36.04 -14.49 -0.35
C GLY A 71 -34.95 -15.46 -0.79
N GLU A 72 -33.74 -15.01 -1.00
CA GLU A 72 -32.56 -15.77 -1.46
C GLU A 72 -32.60 -16.33 -2.91
N LYS A 73 -33.66 -16.11 -3.67
CA LYS A 73 -33.72 -16.47 -5.09
C LYS A 73 -33.57 -15.22 -5.93
N LEU A 74 -32.54 -15.20 -6.76
CA LEU A 74 -32.34 -14.16 -7.76
C LEU A 74 -33.53 -14.06 -8.72
N PRO A 75 -34.00 -12.83 -9.04
CA PRO A 75 -35.07 -12.64 -10.05
C PRO A 75 -34.72 -13.29 -11.38
N GLU A 76 -35.69 -13.97 -12.01
CA GLU A 76 -35.49 -14.46 -13.38
C GLU A 76 -35.15 -13.34 -14.38
N SER A 77 -35.54 -12.08 -14.08
CA SER A 77 -35.17 -10.88 -14.83
C SER A 77 -33.67 -10.53 -14.72
N ILE A 78 -32.98 -11.00 -13.68
CA ILE A 78 -31.51 -10.88 -13.50
C ILE A 78 -30.79 -12.08 -14.16
N SER A 79 -31.52 -13.01 -14.74
CA SER A 79 -31.02 -14.19 -15.45
C SER A 79 -30.27 -13.90 -16.76
N ARG A 80 -29.64 -12.72 -16.87
CA ARG A 80 -28.57 -12.56 -17.83
C ARG A 80 -27.42 -13.46 -17.38
N PRO A 81 -26.90 -14.34 -18.26
CA PRO A 81 -25.87 -15.32 -17.87
C PRO A 81 -24.71 -14.77 -17.05
N GLY A 82 -24.35 -13.51 -17.24
CA GLY A 82 -23.27 -12.86 -16.48
C GLY A 82 -23.61 -12.46 -15.04
N LEU A 83 -24.88 -12.19 -14.69
CA LEU A 83 -25.27 -11.80 -13.34
C LEU A 83 -25.48 -13.02 -12.43
N LYS A 84 -25.99 -14.12 -12.99
CA LYS A 84 -26.07 -15.40 -12.28
C LYS A 84 -24.69 -15.88 -11.85
N GLN A 85 -23.67 -15.71 -12.71
CA GLN A 85 -22.27 -16.01 -12.41
C GLN A 85 -21.69 -15.12 -11.30
N LEU A 86 -22.10 -13.86 -11.18
CA LEU A 86 -21.65 -12.96 -10.08
C LEU A 86 -22.11 -13.48 -8.70
N PHE A 87 -23.30 -14.03 -8.60
CA PHE A 87 -23.88 -14.51 -7.34
C PHE A 87 -23.53 -16.00 -7.05
N GLU A 88 -23.32 -16.81 -8.08
CA GLU A 88 -22.81 -18.19 -7.91
C GLU A 88 -21.27 -18.23 -7.76
N GLY A 89 -20.62 -17.04 -7.66
CA GLY A 89 -19.18 -16.91 -7.54
C GLY A 89 -18.47 -17.13 -8.86
N GLY A 90 -18.70 -16.29 -9.85
CA GLY A 90 -18.07 -16.22 -11.20
C GLY A 90 -17.09 -17.34 -11.60
N GLU A 91 -16.90 -17.57 -12.88
CA GLU A 91 -15.88 -18.51 -13.33
C GLU A 91 -14.49 -18.01 -12.95
N GLY A 92 -13.76 -18.84 -12.21
CA GLY A 92 -12.36 -18.66 -11.90
C GLY A 92 -11.47 -19.44 -12.86
N LEU A 93 -10.36 -19.93 -12.34
CA LEU A 93 -9.52 -20.87 -13.07
C LEU A 93 -10.25 -22.22 -13.27
N PRO A 94 -9.84 -23.05 -14.24
CA PRO A 94 -10.51 -24.30 -14.53
C PRO A 94 -10.77 -25.16 -13.27
N GLY A 95 -12.04 -25.43 -13.00
CA GLY A 95 -12.47 -26.23 -11.84
C GLY A 95 -12.60 -25.46 -10.52
N MET A 96 -12.46 -24.13 -10.54
CA MET A 96 -12.59 -23.25 -9.37
C MET A 96 -13.61 -22.14 -9.64
N ASN A 97 -14.33 -21.70 -8.62
CA ASN A 97 -15.05 -20.44 -8.66
C ASN A 97 -14.10 -19.24 -8.40
N TRP A 98 -14.60 -18.02 -8.55
CA TRP A 98 -13.80 -16.81 -8.38
C TRP A 98 -13.18 -16.68 -6.98
N SER A 99 -13.93 -16.97 -5.93
CA SER A 99 -13.43 -16.87 -4.55
C SER A 99 -12.34 -17.90 -4.25
N GLU A 100 -12.46 -19.11 -4.79
CA GLU A 100 -11.44 -20.15 -4.68
C GLU A 100 -10.17 -19.76 -5.43
N THR A 101 -10.32 -19.23 -6.63
CA THR A 101 -9.20 -18.72 -7.43
C THR A 101 -8.44 -17.60 -6.71
N CYS A 102 -9.16 -16.60 -6.16
CA CYS A 102 -8.54 -15.51 -5.40
C CYS A 102 -7.82 -16.03 -4.15
N ARG A 103 -8.39 -17.01 -3.46
CA ARG A 103 -7.76 -17.62 -2.28
C ARG A 103 -6.48 -18.36 -2.68
N MET A 104 -6.54 -19.17 -3.74
CA MET A 104 -5.38 -19.90 -4.26
C MET A 104 -4.26 -18.92 -4.66
N TRP A 105 -4.56 -17.84 -5.37
CA TRP A 105 -3.55 -16.83 -5.71
C TRP A 105 -2.94 -16.18 -4.46
N LYS A 106 -3.76 -15.82 -3.48
CA LYS A 106 -3.26 -15.23 -2.23
C LYS A 106 -2.33 -16.17 -1.47
N GLU A 107 -2.61 -17.46 -1.47
CA GLU A 107 -1.79 -18.49 -0.81
C GLU A 107 -0.52 -18.80 -1.60
N THR A 108 -0.61 -18.83 -2.93
CA THR A 108 0.53 -19.14 -3.82
C THR A 108 1.51 -17.98 -3.94
N TYR A 109 0.98 -16.74 -3.97
CA TYR A 109 1.75 -15.52 -4.19
C TYR A 109 1.60 -14.53 -3.02
N PRO A 110 1.95 -14.91 -1.79
CA PRO A 110 1.90 -13.98 -0.67
C PRO A 110 2.88 -12.84 -0.87
N VAL A 111 2.47 -11.61 -0.53
CA VAL A 111 3.33 -10.41 -0.66
C VAL A 111 4.53 -10.52 0.26
N VAL A 112 4.29 -10.85 1.53
CA VAL A 112 5.37 -11.14 2.48
C VAL A 112 5.66 -12.64 2.44
N GLN A 113 6.81 -13.00 1.90
CA GLN A 113 7.21 -14.39 1.66
C GLN A 113 8.15 -14.89 2.75
N PRO A 114 8.28 -16.20 2.96
CA PRO A 114 9.24 -16.78 3.92
C PRO A 114 10.67 -16.29 3.73
N LYS A 115 11.09 -16.03 2.47
CA LYS A 115 12.42 -15.48 2.16
C LYS A 115 12.68 -14.11 2.80
N HIS A 116 11.63 -13.29 3.02
CA HIS A 116 11.78 -11.97 3.64
C HIS A 116 12.08 -12.07 5.13
N TRP A 117 11.67 -13.17 5.78
CA TRP A 117 11.99 -13.45 7.17
C TRP A 117 13.29 -14.24 7.35
N ALA A 118 13.76 -14.89 6.30
CA ALA A 118 14.91 -15.80 6.32
C ALA A 118 16.26 -15.10 6.09
N SER A 119 16.37 -13.76 6.29
CA SER A 119 17.66 -13.07 6.21
C SER A 119 18.66 -13.65 7.23
N GLY A 120 19.94 -13.68 6.85
CA GLY A 120 21.02 -14.17 7.70
C GLY A 120 21.08 -13.44 9.04
N GLU A 121 21.65 -14.08 10.06
CA GLU A 121 21.68 -13.54 11.43
C GLU A 121 22.31 -12.15 11.56
N MET A 122 23.21 -11.81 10.65
CA MET A 122 23.95 -10.53 10.62
C MET A 122 23.56 -9.63 9.46
N GLU A 123 22.55 -10.03 8.67
CA GLU A 123 22.05 -9.19 7.59
C GLU A 123 21.07 -8.15 8.12
N PRO A 124 21.03 -6.94 7.51
CA PRO A 124 20.01 -5.95 7.83
C PRO A 124 18.60 -6.52 7.73
N ALA A 125 17.67 -5.96 8.50
CA ALA A 125 16.30 -6.40 8.44
C ALA A 125 15.71 -6.26 7.02
N ASN A 126 14.72 -7.09 6.72
CA ASN A 126 13.99 -6.99 5.47
C ASN A 126 12.80 -6.03 5.64
N VAL A 127 12.62 -5.09 4.71
CA VAL A 127 11.55 -4.09 4.83
C VAL A 127 10.14 -4.69 4.78
N TYR A 128 9.92 -5.82 4.06
CA TYR A 128 8.63 -6.52 4.05
C TYR A 128 8.36 -7.18 5.41
N ALA A 129 9.36 -7.84 5.98
CA ALA A 129 9.27 -8.39 7.32
C ALA A 129 9.01 -7.30 8.37
N ALA A 130 9.65 -6.13 8.24
CA ALA A 130 9.44 -4.99 9.14
C ALA A 130 7.99 -4.46 9.07
N ILE A 131 7.44 -4.26 7.88
CA ILE A 131 6.04 -3.80 7.69
C ILE A 131 5.05 -4.83 8.23
N GLU A 132 5.27 -6.13 7.99
CA GLU A 132 4.41 -7.18 8.55
C GLU A 132 4.53 -7.23 10.07
N ALA A 133 5.74 -7.15 10.63
CA ALA A 133 5.97 -7.12 12.07
C ALA A 133 5.22 -5.97 12.76
N ILE A 134 5.23 -4.78 12.15
CA ILE A 134 4.50 -3.61 12.64
C ILE A 134 3.00 -3.86 12.53
N SER A 135 2.49 -4.06 11.31
CA SER A 135 1.06 -4.06 11.03
C SER A 135 0.30 -5.21 11.69
N SER A 136 0.92 -6.40 11.78
CA SER A 136 0.31 -7.56 12.45
C SER A 136 0.09 -7.37 13.95
N ARG A 137 0.86 -6.50 14.60
CA ARG A 137 0.76 -6.20 16.04
C ARG A 137 -0.16 -5.03 16.36
N LEU A 138 -0.60 -4.28 15.37
CA LEU A 138 -1.51 -3.17 15.59
C LEU A 138 -2.93 -3.66 15.94
N LYS A 139 -3.63 -2.84 16.72
CA LYS A 139 -5.01 -3.12 17.16
C LYS A 139 -6.02 -2.78 16.06
N GLU A 140 -7.24 -3.28 16.19
CA GLU A 140 -8.39 -2.74 15.46
C GLU A 140 -8.54 -1.22 15.73
N ASN A 141 -9.12 -0.51 14.78
CA ASN A 141 -9.32 0.95 14.84
C ASN A 141 -8.03 1.80 14.86
N GLN A 142 -6.85 1.22 14.79
CA GLN A 142 -5.57 1.95 14.76
C GLN A 142 -5.47 2.85 13.53
N ILE A 143 -4.95 4.07 13.72
CA ILE A 143 -4.61 4.97 12.62
C ILE A 143 -3.11 4.81 12.31
N THR A 144 -2.80 4.56 11.05
CA THR A 144 -1.43 4.55 10.55
C THR A 144 -1.27 5.56 9.44
N VAL A 145 -0.28 6.43 9.58
CA VAL A 145 0.17 7.33 8.52
C VAL A 145 1.45 6.77 7.93
N VAL A 146 1.57 6.79 6.61
CA VAL A 146 2.71 6.22 5.90
C VAL A 146 3.32 7.28 4.99
N GLY A 147 4.62 7.54 5.18
CA GLY A 147 5.42 8.44 4.36
C GLY A 147 5.76 7.83 3.00
N ASN A 148 6.44 8.61 2.17
CA ASN A 148 6.82 8.17 0.83
C ASN A 148 8.03 7.20 0.84
N GLY A 149 8.39 6.67 -0.33
CA GLY A 149 9.51 5.74 -0.52
C GLY A 149 9.17 4.31 -0.13
N SER A 150 10.11 3.61 0.49
CA SER A 150 9.94 2.20 0.90
C SER A 150 8.75 2.01 1.84
N ALA A 151 8.52 2.92 2.77
CA ALA A 151 7.38 2.90 3.67
C ALA A 151 6.03 2.87 2.91
N CYS A 152 5.86 3.75 1.92
CA CYS A 152 4.65 3.81 1.09
C CYS A 152 4.48 2.56 0.21
N VAL A 153 5.54 2.19 -0.51
CA VAL A 153 5.46 1.08 -1.49
C VAL A 153 5.25 -0.25 -0.78
N VAL A 154 6.10 -0.57 0.19
CA VAL A 154 5.99 -1.85 0.92
C VAL A 154 4.79 -1.84 1.87
N GLY A 155 4.48 -0.67 2.48
CA GLY A 155 3.26 -0.50 3.26
C GLY A 155 2.00 -0.75 2.41
N GLY A 156 1.93 -0.22 1.19
CA GLY A 156 0.81 -0.50 0.27
C GLY A 156 0.72 -1.96 -0.15
N HIS A 157 1.85 -2.68 -0.21
CA HIS A 157 1.89 -4.10 -0.58
C HIS A 157 1.54 -5.04 0.57
N GLY A 158 2.23 -4.90 1.70
CA GLY A 158 2.31 -5.93 2.75
C GLY A 158 1.65 -5.57 4.08
N TYR A 159 0.97 -4.43 4.19
CA TYR A 159 0.32 -4.04 5.43
C TYR A 159 -0.89 -4.92 5.75
N VAL A 160 -0.94 -5.46 6.96
CA VAL A 160 -2.07 -6.29 7.45
C VAL A 160 -3.16 -5.37 8.02
N ILE A 161 -4.21 -5.15 7.23
CA ILE A 161 -5.37 -4.33 7.62
C ILE A 161 -6.31 -5.09 8.56
N LYS A 162 -6.76 -4.45 9.63
CA LYS A 162 -7.77 -4.96 10.57
C LYS A 162 -9.00 -4.06 10.60
N LYS A 163 -10.07 -4.55 11.20
CA LYS A 163 -11.36 -3.84 11.28
C LYS A 163 -11.19 -2.42 11.84
N GLY A 164 -11.80 -1.46 11.17
CA GLY A 164 -11.84 -0.06 11.60
C GLY A 164 -10.51 0.70 11.50
N GLN A 165 -9.42 0.07 11.07
CA GLN A 165 -8.15 0.76 10.87
C GLN A 165 -8.23 1.79 9.74
N ARG A 166 -7.41 2.83 9.85
CA ARG A 166 -7.19 3.79 8.77
C ARG A 166 -5.73 3.78 8.35
N PHE A 167 -5.53 3.59 7.06
CA PHE A 167 -4.22 3.67 6.42
C PHE A 167 -4.17 4.94 5.57
N ILE A 168 -3.42 5.94 6.02
CA ILE A 168 -3.34 7.27 5.42
C ILE A 168 -2.02 7.39 4.67
N THR A 169 -2.09 7.64 3.37
CA THR A 169 -0.92 7.76 2.50
C THR A 169 -1.15 8.83 1.43
N ASN A 170 -0.07 9.41 0.92
CA ASN A 170 -0.07 10.36 -0.20
C ASN A 170 0.57 9.72 -1.44
N SER A 171 0.10 8.55 -1.84
CA SER A 171 0.73 7.75 -2.90
C SER A 171 0.63 8.37 -4.30
N ALA A 172 -0.35 9.23 -4.56
CA ALA A 172 -0.56 9.85 -5.88
C ALA A 172 0.48 10.93 -6.18
N VAL A 173 0.68 11.89 -5.28
CA VAL A 173 1.70 12.94 -5.39
C VAL A 173 3.05 12.43 -4.88
N ALA A 174 3.03 11.54 -3.90
CA ALA A 174 4.19 10.91 -3.30
C ALA A 174 5.24 11.91 -2.77
N ALA A 175 4.76 12.99 -2.14
CA ALA A 175 5.64 14.00 -1.56
C ALA A 175 6.39 13.45 -0.35
N MET A 176 7.72 13.54 -0.36
CA MET A 176 8.52 13.32 0.85
C MET A 176 8.29 14.46 1.85
N GLY A 177 8.39 14.16 3.15
CA GLY A 177 8.11 15.12 4.22
C GLY A 177 6.62 15.32 4.53
N TYR A 178 5.71 14.63 3.83
CA TYR A 178 4.29 14.60 4.14
C TYR A 178 3.99 13.95 5.51
N ASP A 179 4.78 12.98 5.89
CA ASP A 179 4.59 12.00 6.95
C ASP A 179 4.42 12.61 8.37
N LEU A 180 5.41 13.38 8.87
CA LEU A 180 5.29 14.01 10.20
C LEU A 180 4.10 14.97 10.29
N PRO A 181 3.92 15.95 9.38
CA PRO A 181 2.76 16.84 9.39
C PRO A 181 1.43 16.09 9.28
N ALA A 182 1.35 15.05 8.45
CA ALA A 182 0.13 14.26 8.31
C ALA A 182 -0.19 13.45 9.58
N ALA A 183 0.83 12.93 10.27
CA ALA A 183 0.66 12.24 11.54
C ALA A 183 0.12 13.20 12.63
N ILE A 184 0.64 14.42 12.69
CA ILE A 184 0.15 15.49 13.58
C ILE A 184 -1.32 15.80 13.26
N GLY A 185 -1.64 16.01 11.98
CA GLY A 185 -3.01 16.29 11.54
C GLY A 185 -3.98 15.15 11.86
N ALA A 186 -3.60 13.91 11.59
CA ALA A 186 -4.42 12.74 11.88
C ALA A 186 -4.62 12.53 13.40
N TRP A 187 -3.56 12.75 14.20
CA TRP A 187 -3.65 12.68 15.65
C TRP A 187 -4.59 13.74 16.22
N THR A 188 -4.48 14.97 15.74
CA THR A 188 -5.36 16.09 16.15
C THR A 188 -6.81 15.81 15.75
N ALA A 189 -7.06 15.43 14.50
CA ALA A 189 -8.40 15.14 14.00
C ALA A 189 -9.07 13.97 14.75
N SER A 190 -8.32 12.96 15.17
CA SER A 190 -8.85 11.81 15.92
C SER A 190 -9.41 12.21 17.30
N ARG A 191 -8.96 13.33 17.87
CA ARG A 191 -9.38 13.83 19.20
C ARG A 191 -10.48 14.88 19.13
N GLU A 192 -10.62 15.57 18.02
CA GLU A 192 -11.65 16.60 17.87
C GLU A 192 -13.07 16.07 17.64
N ASN A 193 -13.28 14.77 17.62
CA ASN A 193 -14.58 14.08 17.46
C ASN A 193 -15.41 14.50 16.23
N ARG A 194 -14.89 15.38 15.36
CA ARG A 194 -15.64 15.95 14.23
C ARG A 194 -15.73 15.03 13.01
N PHE A 195 -14.81 14.10 12.89
CA PHE A 195 -14.70 13.22 11.72
C PHE A 195 -15.02 11.75 12.01
N TYR A 196 -15.28 11.39 13.27
CA TYR A 196 -15.43 9.99 13.70
C TYR A 196 -16.75 9.74 14.45
N SER A 197 -17.79 10.52 14.15
CA SER A 197 -19.09 10.53 14.86
C SER A 197 -19.93 9.25 14.72
N GLN A 198 -19.37 8.14 14.27
CA GLN A 198 -20.07 6.85 14.22
C GLN A 198 -19.68 5.90 15.37
N GLY A 199 -19.64 6.40 16.59
CA GLY A 199 -19.71 5.55 17.79
C GLY A 199 -18.44 4.79 18.19
N THR A 200 -17.29 5.06 17.58
CA THR A 200 -16.01 4.52 18.04
C THR A 200 -15.25 5.62 18.78
N ASP A 201 -15.16 5.51 20.10
CA ASP A 201 -14.26 6.34 20.91
C ASP A 201 -12.80 5.98 20.53
N ARG A 202 -12.21 6.78 19.64
CA ARG A 202 -10.79 6.70 19.28
C ARG A 202 -9.96 7.73 20.06
N GLY A 203 -10.57 8.42 20.98
CA GLY A 203 -9.92 9.38 21.84
C GLY A 203 -9.06 8.70 22.90
N GLY A 204 -7.78 8.55 22.61
CA GLY A 204 -6.81 7.98 23.55
C GLY A 204 -5.85 6.95 22.96
N GLU A 205 -6.08 6.45 21.77
CA GLU A 205 -5.13 5.54 21.14
C GLU A 205 -3.95 6.28 20.50
N ASP A 206 -2.79 5.70 20.62
CA ASP A 206 -1.58 6.19 19.97
C ASP A 206 -1.72 6.05 18.44
N LEU A 207 -1.15 7.00 17.69
CA LEU A 207 -1.07 6.94 16.23
C LEU A 207 0.25 6.31 15.82
N VAL A 208 0.25 5.54 14.75
CA VAL A 208 1.46 4.96 14.15
C VAL A 208 1.85 5.77 12.92
N LEU A 209 3.13 6.11 12.84
CA LEU A 209 3.77 6.70 11.67
C LEU A 209 4.85 5.75 11.17
N VAL A 210 4.82 5.41 9.87
CA VAL A 210 5.93 4.73 9.20
C VAL A 210 6.54 5.69 8.18
N THR A 211 7.81 6.00 8.33
CA THR A 211 8.53 6.99 7.51
C THR A 211 9.88 6.45 7.06
N GLY A 212 10.55 7.12 6.12
CA GLY A 212 11.91 6.81 5.66
C GLY A 212 12.93 7.82 6.17
N ASP A 213 14.19 7.42 6.21
CA ASP A 213 15.35 8.22 6.64
C ASP A 213 15.50 9.52 5.84
N GLY A 214 15.23 9.50 4.54
CA GLY A 214 15.24 10.71 3.70
C GLY A 214 13.98 11.56 3.84
N SER A 215 12.81 10.94 4.02
CA SER A 215 11.53 11.65 4.09
C SER A 215 11.40 12.46 5.38
N ILE A 216 11.79 11.91 6.52
CA ILE A 216 11.70 12.57 7.82
C ILE A 216 12.54 13.85 7.88
N GLN A 217 13.66 13.93 7.10
CA GLN A 217 14.52 15.11 7.07
C GLN A 217 13.83 16.37 6.57
N MET A 218 12.79 16.22 5.76
CA MET A 218 12.13 17.35 5.12
C MET A 218 11.30 18.21 6.07
N ASN A 219 10.84 17.63 7.17
CA ASN A 219 10.05 18.31 8.22
C ASN A 219 10.49 17.89 9.63
N LEU A 220 11.80 17.71 9.83
CA LEU A 220 12.36 17.21 11.08
C LEU A 220 12.00 18.09 12.30
N GLN A 221 11.81 19.39 12.10
CA GLN A 221 11.40 20.33 13.15
C GLN A 221 10.04 19.97 13.79
N GLU A 222 9.18 19.23 13.09
CA GLU A 222 7.88 18.80 13.61
C GLU A 222 7.99 17.79 14.76
N LEU A 223 9.15 17.19 14.97
CA LEU A 223 9.43 16.40 16.17
C LEU A 223 9.22 17.26 17.43
N GLN A 224 9.59 18.56 17.39
CA GLN A 224 9.37 19.47 18.51
C GLN A 224 7.87 19.73 18.74
N THR A 225 7.07 19.84 17.68
CA THR A 225 5.61 19.98 17.77
C THR A 225 4.98 18.79 18.50
N ILE A 226 5.38 17.57 18.11
CA ILE A 226 4.89 16.31 18.70
C ILE A 226 5.24 16.24 20.20
N ILE A 227 6.47 16.55 20.58
CA ILE A 227 6.94 16.53 21.98
C ILE A 227 6.21 17.60 22.80
N HIS A 228 6.11 18.84 22.28
CA HIS A 228 5.47 19.95 22.97
C HIS A 228 4.01 19.63 23.30
N HIS A 229 3.27 19.07 22.36
CA HIS A 229 1.86 18.71 22.53
C HIS A 229 1.63 17.31 23.12
N LYS A 230 2.70 16.59 23.48
CA LYS A 230 2.65 15.23 24.07
C LYS A 230 1.82 14.27 23.21
N MET A 231 1.96 14.37 21.90
CA MET A 231 1.20 13.53 20.96
C MET A 231 1.71 12.08 21.01
N GLY A 232 0.84 11.12 21.28
CA GLY A 232 1.18 9.70 21.31
C GLY A 232 1.39 9.16 19.88
N ILE A 233 2.50 9.53 19.24
CA ILE A 233 2.84 9.10 17.88
C ILE A 233 4.03 8.13 17.96
N LYS A 234 3.79 6.88 17.54
CA LYS A 234 4.81 5.84 17.44
C LYS A 234 5.46 5.93 16.07
N ILE A 235 6.69 6.41 16.00
CA ILE A 235 7.41 6.66 14.75
C ILE A 235 8.29 5.45 14.44
N PHE A 236 7.94 4.69 13.40
CA PHE A 236 8.80 3.65 12.82
C PHE A 236 9.56 4.24 11.64
N LEU A 237 10.85 4.42 11.82
CA LEU A 237 11.75 4.95 10.80
C LEU A 237 12.42 3.81 10.04
N ILE A 238 12.11 3.67 8.78
CA ILE A 238 12.76 2.71 7.87
C ILE A 238 14.04 3.35 7.35
N ASN A 239 15.18 2.88 7.85
CA ASN A 239 16.48 3.34 7.42
C ASN A 239 17.12 2.38 6.41
N ASN A 240 17.14 2.78 5.15
CA ASN A 240 17.81 2.07 4.06
C ASN A 240 18.99 2.87 3.48
N GLY A 241 19.53 3.82 4.24
CA GLY A 241 20.68 4.64 3.88
C GLY A 241 20.42 5.59 2.71
N GLY A 242 19.15 5.98 2.44
CA GLY A 242 18.87 6.99 1.42
C GLY A 242 17.59 6.84 0.61
N TYR A 243 17.61 7.36 -0.62
CA TYR A 243 16.47 7.43 -1.52
C TYR A 243 16.35 6.16 -2.36
N HIS A 244 15.81 5.12 -1.75
CA HIS A 244 15.81 3.76 -2.28
C HIS A 244 15.15 3.61 -3.66
N SER A 245 14.02 4.28 -3.92
CA SER A 245 13.36 4.22 -5.23
C SER A 245 14.23 4.81 -6.34
N ILE A 246 14.98 5.88 -6.04
CA ILE A 246 15.92 6.50 -6.97
C ILE A 246 17.13 5.60 -7.16
N ARG A 247 17.64 5.00 -6.07
CA ARG A 247 18.72 4.01 -6.11
C ARG A 247 18.42 2.87 -7.08
N GLN A 248 17.24 2.27 -6.96
CA GLN A 248 16.82 1.21 -7.89
C GLN A 248 16.73 1.70 -9.34
N THR A 249 16.23 2.91 -9.57
CA THR A 249 16.14 3.49 -10.90
C THR A 249 17.53 3.72 -11.50
N GLN A 250 18.45 4.31 -10.73
CA GLN A 250 19.81 4.53 -11.20
C GLN A 250 20.52 3.19 -11.50
N LYS A 251 20.49 2.22 -10.57
CA LYS A 251 21.10 0.90 -10.79
C LYS A 251 20.57 0.19 -12.03
N ASN A 252 19.24 0.25 -12.24
CA ASN A 252 18.61 -0.53 -13.32
C ASN A 252 18.77 0.09 -14.71
N PHE A 253 18.86 1.42 -14.82
CA PHE A 253 18.84 2.11 -16.12
C PHE A 253 20.15 2.81 -16.47
N PHE A 254 20.91 3.26 -15.48
CA PHE A 254 22.11 4.07 -15.70
C PHE A 254 23.41 3.40 -15.24
N GLY A 255 23.34 2.45 -14.31
CA GLY A 255 24.50 1.78 -13.73
C GLY A 255 25.28 2.68 -12.75
N GLU A 256 26.55 2.35 -12.54
CA GLU A 256 27.46 3.13 -11.66
C GLU A 256 28.16 4.26 -12.45
N PRO A 257 28.55 5.39 -11.79
CA PRO A 257 28.39 5.66 -10.37
C PRO A 257 26.97 6.12 -10.00
N LEU A 258 26.55 5.81 -8.76
CA LEU A 258 25.33 6.35 -8.20
C LEU A 258 25.56 7.80 -7.74
N ILE A 259 24.56 8.68 -7.88
CA ILE A 259 24.69 10.11 -7.58
C ILE A 259 23.50 10.61 -6.75
N GLY A 260 23.76 11.26 -5.63
CA GLY A 260 22.79 11.98 -4.80
C GLY A 260 21.69 11.11 -4.19
N ILE A 261 21.96 9.84 -3.91
CA ILE A 261 20.94 8.89 -3.47
C ILE A 261 21.08 8.42 -2.03
N GLY A 262 22.26 8.45 -1.48
CA GLY A 262 22.49 7.96 -0.13
C GLY A 262 23.94 7.75 0.22
N VAL A 263 24.18 6.98 1.27
CA VAL A 263 25.52 6.72 1.77
C VAL A 263 26.42 5.96 0.77
N ASP A 264 25.84 5.16 -0.08
CA ASP A 264 26.51 4.39 -1.12
C ASP A 264 26.88 5.22 -2.37
N SER A 265 26.30 6.40 -2.57
CA SER A 265 26.74 7.34 -3.61
C SER A 265 27.98 8.16 -3.19
N GLY A 266 28.26 8.23 -1.89
CA GLY A 266 29.42 8.93 -1.34
C GLY A 266 29.33 10.46 -1.32
N ASP A 267 28.25 11.01 -1.83
CA ASP A 267 28.00 12.46 -1.93
C ASP A 267 26.79 12.92 -1.07
N LEU A 268 26.16 11.99 -0.35
CA LEU A 268 25.04 12.26 0.55
C LEU A 268 25.19 11.44 1.84
N SER A 269 24.84 12.05 2.98
CA SER A 269 24.77 11.39 4.27
C SER A 269 23.53 11.80 5.05
N PHE A 270 23.17 11.00 6.05
CA PHE A 270 22.05 11.26 6.93
C PHE A 270 22.53 11.46 8.36
N PRO A 271 21.84 12.27 9.17
CA PRO A 271 22.18 12.44 10.57
C PRO A 271 21.94 11.14 11.36
N ASP A 272 22.67 11.00 12.46
CA ASP A 272 22.49 9.95 13.45
C ASP A 272 21.15 10.16 14.17
N MET A 273 20.19 9.26 13.93
CA MET A 273 18.82 9.41 14.45
C MET A 273 18.74 9.21 15.96
N GLU A 274 19.61 8.40 16.55
CA GLU A 274 19.67 8.24 18.02
C GLU A 274 20.03 9.56 18.70
N LYS A 275 21.03 10.29 18.15
CA LYS A 275 21.40 11.61 18.65
C LYS A 275 20.30 12.65 18.46
N LEU A 276 19.61 12.61 17.32
CA LEU A 276 18.46 13.48 17.07
C LEU A 276 17.31 13.17 18.01
N ALA A 277 16.99 11.91 18.22
CA ALA A 277 15.97 11.49 19.19
C ALA A 277 16.29 12.03 20.58
N ALA A 278 17.54 11.86 21.03
CA ALA A 278 18.00 12.39 22.31
C ALA A 278 17.90 13.93 22.38
N ALA A 279 18.27 14.64 21.31
CA ALA A 279 18.20 16.11 21.26
C ALA A 279 16.76 16.65 21.37
N TYR A 280 15.78 15.95 20.81
CA TYR A 280 14.36 16.29 20.92
C TYR A 280 13.69 15.67 22.15
N GLY A 281 14.38 14.80 22.90
CA GLY A 281 13.84 14.17 24.12
C GLY A 281 12.94 12.96 23.85
N TYR A 282 13.10 12.26 22.73
CA TYR A 282 12.39 11.03 22.42
C TYR A 282 13.05 9.80 23.04
N PRO A 283 12.30 8.87 23.60
CA PRO A 283 12.74 7.50 23.75
C PRO A 283 13.13 6.93 22.37
N TYR A 284 14.19 6.15 22.33
CA TYR A 284 14.72 5.56 21.10
C TYR A 284 14.80 4.04 21.22
N VAL A 285 14.35 3.36 20.16
CA VAL A 285 14.42 1.92 19.99
C VAL A 285 15.09 1.64 18.66
N LYS A 286 15.85 0.56 18.57
CA LYS A 286 16.57 0.17 17.36
C LYS A 286 16.31 -1.30 17.03
N ALA A 287 16.22 -1.62 15.73
CA ALA A 287 16.29 -2.98 15.21
C ALA A 287 17.20 -2.99 13.97
N GLU A 288 18.20 -3.85 13.96
CA GLU A 288 19.17 -4.00 12.86
C GLU A 288 18.92 -5.28 12.05
N HIS A 289 18.26 -6.27 12.66
CA HIS A 289 18.06 -7.60 12.08
C HIS A 289 16.61 -8.07 12.22
N ASN A 290 16.19 -8.99 11.36
CA ASN A 290 14.82 -9.55 11.41
C ASN A 290 14.47 -10.12 12.79
N ARG A 291 15.39 -10.78 13.47
CA ARG A 291 15.17 -11.38 14.80
C ARG A 291 14.80 -10.36 15.87
N GLU A 292 15.13 -9.10 15.69
CA GLU A 292 14.89 -8.02 16.65
C GLU A 292 13.55 -7.32 16.41
N LEU A 293 12.95 -7.49 15.22
CA LEU A 293 11.74 -6.77 14.81
C LEU A 293 10.58 -6.93 15.79
N ALA A 294 10.33 -8.15 16.24
CA ALA A 294 9.20 -8.43 17.12
C ALA A 294 9.33 -7.66 18.45
N GLU A 295 10.48 -7.77 19.11
CA GLU A 295 10.76 -7.10 20.38
C GLU A 295 10.78 -5.58 20.23
N ALA A 296 11.45 -5.06 19.20
CA ALA A 296 11.53 -3.62 18.95
C ALA A 296 10.14 -3.00 18.69
N VAL A 297 9.31 -3.67 17.90
CA VAL A 297 7.94 -3.22 17.62
C VAL A 297 7.10 -3.24 18.90
N GLU A 298 7.11 -4.32 19.66
CA GLU A 298 6.37 -4.43 20.93
C GLU A 298 6.82 -3.39 21.95
N LYS A 299 8.12 -3.19 22.11
CA LYS A 299 8.67 -2.15 22.98
C LYS A 299 8.21 -0.76 22.56
N THR A 300 8.22 -0.47 21.26
CA THR A 300 7.79 0.81 20.71
C THR A 300 6.28 1.05 20.96
N LEU A 301 5.44 0.06 20.67
CA LEU A 301 4.00 0.17 20.88
C LEU A 301 3.61 0.29 22.35
N ASN A 302 4.37 -0.29 23.27
CA ASN A 302 4.12 -0.23 24.71
C ASN A 302 4.79 0.96 25.40
N THR A 303 5.65 1.73 24.73
CA THR A 303 6.25 2.95 25.29
C THR A 303 5.19 4.03 25.40
N GLU A 304 5.03 4.67 26.57
CA GLU A 304 4.10 5.77 26.76
C GLU A 304 4.56 7.02 25.98
N GLY A 305 3.61 7.73 25.36
CA GLY A 305 3.86 8.94 24.58
C GLY A 305 4.58 8.71 23.25
N PRO A 306 5.21 9.74 22.68
CA PRO A 306 5.94 9.63 21.43
C PRO A 306 7.24 8.86 21.59
N VAL A 307 7.61 8.08 20.56
CA VAL A 307 8.83 7.27 20.54
C VAL A 307 9.30 7.10 19.10
N ILE A 308 10.60 7.00 18.89
CA ILE A 308 11.21 6.68 17.60
C ILE A 308 11.79 5.26 17.66
N CYS A 309 11.36 4.41 16.73
CA CYS A 309 11.94 3.10 16.47
C CYS A 309 12.61 3.13 15.10
N GLU A 310 13.93 3.08 15.07
CA GLU A 310 14.69 3.01 13.82
C GLU A 310 14.95 1.56 13.45
N ILE A 311 14.53 1.19 12.24
CA ILE A 311 14.69 -0.15 11.69
C ILE A 311 15.65 -0.06 10.50
N PHE A 312 16.83 -0.64 10.65
CA PHE A 312 17.84 -0.71 9.58
C PHE A 312 17.49 -1.84 8.62
N VAL A 313 17.23 -1.47 7.37
CA VAL A 313 16.84 -2.44 6.35
C VAL A 313 17.83 -2.49 5.20
N SER A 314 17.81 -3.59 4.45
CA SER A 314 18.70 -3.78 3.30
C SER A 314 18.52 -2.68 2.24
N MET A 315 19.63 -2.13 1.77
CA MET A 315 19.68 -1.18 0.67
C MET A 315 19.42 -1.84 -0.69
N ASP A 316 19.51 -3.16 -0.77
CA ASP A 316 19.40 -3.92 -2.02
C ASP A 316 18.05 -4.66 -2.16
N GLN A 317 17.14 -4.51 -1.19
CA GLN A 317 15.83 -5.12 -1.27
C GLN A 317 15.00 -4.49 -2.39
N ASN A 318 14.70 -5.25 -3.42
CA ASN A 318 13.80 -4.81 -4.47
C ASN A 318 12.35 -4.73 -4.00
N PHE A 319 11.57 -3.82 -4.61
CA PHE A 319 10.12 -3.83 -4.44
C PHE A 319 9.53 -5.00 -5.25
N GLU A 320 8.72 -5.83 -4.61
CA GLU A 320 8.12 -7.05 -5.19
C GLU A 320 6.67 -7.21 -4.68
N PRO A 321 5.67 -7.37 -5.56
CA PRO A 321 5.75 -7.25 -7.03
C PRO A 321 5.90 -5.79 -7.47
N LYS A 322 6.46 -5.59 -8.68
CA LYS A 322 6.66 -4.25 -9.26
C LYS A 322 6.33 -4.26 -10.75
N SER A 323 5.50 -3.30 -11.19
CA SER A 323 5.40 -3.00 -12.63
C SER A 323 6.75 -2.47 -13.12
N SER A 324 7.40 -3.21 -13.96
CA SER A 324 8.78 -2.95 -14.44
C SER A 324 8.87 -3.15 -15.94
N ALA A 325 9.73 -2.39 -16.61
CA ALA A 325 10.00 -2.63 -18.02
C ALA A 325 10.62 -4.04 -18.21
N LYS A 326 10.13 -4.76 -19.22
CA LYS A 326 10.64 -6.06 -19.65
C LYS A 326 11.49 -5.89 -20.89
N ARG A 327 12.67 -6.48 -20.91
CA ARG A 327 13.53 -6.49 -22.10
C ARG A 327 13.19 -7.72 -22.93
N LEU A 328 12.76 -7.49 -24.15
CA LEU A 328 12.52 -8.57 -25.12
C LEU A 328 13.85 -9.14 -25.67
N PRO A 329 13.83 -10.34 -26.32
CA PRO A 329 15.04 -10.95 -26.88
C PRO A 329 15.77 -10.09 -27.92
N ASP A 330 15.06 -9.21 -28.62
CA ASP A 330 15.62 -8.25 -29.58
C ASP A 330 16.22 -6.99 -28.93
N GLY A 331 16.19 -6.91 -27.58
CA GLY A 331 16.69 -5.77 -26.82
C GLY A 331 15.66 -4.65 -26.58
N THR A 332 14.49 -4.71 -27.18
CA THR A 332 13.43 -3.73 -27.02
C THR A 332 12.90 -3.73 -25.57
N LEU A 333 12.70 -2.54 -25.01
CA LEU A 333 12.06 -2.37 -23.71
C LEU A 333 10.56 -2.15 -23.89
N VAL A 334 9.76 -2.95 -23.22
CA VAL A 334 8.30 -2.85 -23.23
C VAL A 334 7.76 -2.71 -21.80
N SER A 335 6.63 -2.04 -21.67
CA SER A 335 5.86 -2.04 -20.43
C SER A 335 4.82 -3.15 -20.52
N PRO A 336 4.97 -4.26 -19.76
CA PRO A 336 4.01 -5.35 -19.81
C PRO A 336 2.65 -4.92 -19.22
N PRO A 337 1.57 -5.72 -19.45
CA PRO A 337 0.31 -5.54 -18.73
C PRO A 337 0.50 -5.66 -17.23
N LEU A 338 -0.47 -5.14 -16.46
CA LEU A 338 -0.38 -5.07 -14.99
C LEU A 338 -0.26 -6.46 -14.33
N GLU A 339 -0.80 -7.49 -14.94
CA GLU A 339 -0.69 -8.87 -14.47
C GLU A 339 0.72 -9.48 -14.61
N ASP A 340 1.58 -8.91 -15.46
CA ASP A 340 2.96 -9.41 -15.71
C ASP A 340 3.98 -8.50 -15.00
N MET A 341 4.08 -8.63 -13.69
CA MET A 341 4.95 -7.83 -12.82
C MET A 341 6.25 -8.56 -12.48
N ALA A 342 7.30 -7.78 -12.21
CA ALA A 342 8.55 -8.34 -11.69
C ALA A 342 8.42 -8.72 -10.19
N PRO A 343 9.00 -9.86 -9.74
CA PRO A 343 9.73 -10.84 -10.54
C PRO A 343 8.81 -11.59 -11.51
N PHE A 344 9.19 -11.60 -12.79
CA PHE A 344 8.34 -12.18 -13.85
C PHE A 344 8.19 -13.69 -13.66
N LEU A 345 6.96 -14.17 -13.78
CA LEU A 345 6.64 -15.59 -13.80
C LEU A 345 7.06 -16.22 -15.14
N SER A 346 7.23 -17.54 -15.17
CA SER A 346 7.42 -18.25 -16.43
C SER A 346 6.16 -18.18 -17.30
N ASP A 347 6.31 -18.38 -18.62
CA ASP A 347 5.17 -18.36 -19.53
C ASP A 347 4.14 -19.43 -19.18
N GLU A 348 4.59 -20.63 -18.77
CA GLU A 348 3.73 -21.72 -18.36
C GLU A 348 2.97 -21.41 -17.07
N GLU A 349 3.60 -20.71 -16.12
CA GLU A 349 2.98 -20.32 -14.86
C GLU A 349 1.97 -19.20 -15.09
N MET A 350 2.32 -18.21 -15.92
CA MET A 350 1.39 -17.16 -16.32
C MET A 350 0.17 -17.74 -17.04
N ASP A 351 0.36 -18.63 -18.03
CA ASP A 351 -0.75 -19.24 -18.78
C ASP A 351 -1.70 -20.03 -17.86
N ARG A 352 -1.18 -20.66 -16.80
CA ARG A 352 -2.02 -21.37 -15.79
C ARG A 352 -2.82 -20.45 -14.88
N ASN A 353 -2.36 -19.22 -14.68
CA ASN A 353 -2.98 -18.25 -13.78
C ASN A 353 -3.90 -17.25 -14.49
N MET A 354 -3.92 -17.22 -15.82
CA MET A 354 -4.74 -16.30 -16.58
C MET A 354 -6.12 -16.86 -16.85
N ILE A 355 -7.15 -16.07 -16.56
CA ILE A 355 -8.56 -16.35 -16.89
C ILE A 355 -8.90 -15.78 -18.29
N ILE A 356 -8.20 -14.71 -18.67
CA ILE A 356 -8.36 -14.04 -19.96
C ILE A 356 -7.12 -14.27 -20.84
N PRO A 357 -7.22 -14.14 -22.17
CA PRO A 357 -6.05 -14.29 -23.04
C PRO A 357 -4.92 -13.32 -22.67
N ARG A 358 -3.70 -13.85 -22.62
CA ARG A 358 -2.49 -13.02 -22.43
C ARG A 358 -2.25 -12.11 -23.63
N ILE A 359 -1.68 -10.93 -23.35
CA ILE A 359 -1.01 -10.10 -24.35
C ILE A 359 0.44 -10.56 -24.41
N ARG A 360 0.89 -10.99 -25.58
CA ARG A 360 2.25 -11.44 -25.84
C ARG A 360 3.05 -10.39 -26.60
#